data_be33b4e35766c0e242a4b624bb4233f6
#
_entry.id   be33b4e35766c0e242a4b624bb4233f6
#
_cell.length_a   1.000
_cell.length_b   1.000
_cell.length_c   1.000
_cell.angle_alpha   90.00
_cell.angle_beta   90.00
_cell.angle_gamma   90.00
#
_symmetry.space_group_name_H-M   'P 1'
#
loop_
_entity.id
_entity.type
_entity.pdbx_description
1 polymer ?
#
loop_
_entity_poly.entity_id
_entity_poly.type
_entity_poly.pdbx_seq_one_letter_code
_entity_poly.pdbx_strand_id
1 'polypeptide(L)'
;MPIDGLSSGLDTTSIINSMMAVERAPQDALVARQSKVKAGLDAISSIKSKLAAVSTAASELSTLAKWNLVKGTSSDATVATVTTNTGASPAGLSFTVDQLAASHGLRSGDVIASMDTVIAASGTISVDTGNGPVSIDVGTGTLREVINAIGASDTGLRANAVNTGAGFRFQVSAKDTGSASTFTLDGIDAAGGTVVTSAGRDAQLTIGDGAGAYSVVSASNTFSDIMPGISVTAMAVSTTPVTVRVESDVEGLAAKVKALVDSTNAVLSEIASKSAYNAATKVAGVLNGDATVRRAAQELTRAVSEAVGSSPLGSVGLAGVELGRDGRFTFDADKFTAAFQKDPAAVTKLFSQSSVTTGSAEFVSSGVRTVEGTYNVEVTQAAQQAKSLGLSGSWPLAADTTVSIKVGSTSVNWTITAGTSAADAAIGLRGALSSAGLRTEVAEEGGGLSITSIDYGSGSKFDVAWDGATWESQQGVDVAGTIGGIAATGIGQMLSISTTDPTLGGMIVKAGGTATGLIGSVTFSSGAAQRVTSAIAGALDQADGYLTGAETSRKARVDDMGKSISAYDVRLALRETRLRAYWSALEVSLGNLKQQSSWLSGQLAGLPS
;
A
#
# COMPACT_ATOMS: atom_id res chain seq x y z
N MET A 1 -38.10 -51.33 16.95
CA MET A 1 -38.18 -50.76 18.31
C MET A 1 -37.44 -51.70 19.21
N PRO A 2 -36.51 -51.24 20.05
CA PRO A 2 -35.92 -52.10 21.05
C PRO A 2 -37.01 -52.52 22.04
N ILE A 3 -37.15 -53.80 22.23
CA ILE A 3 -38.06 -54.36 23.21
C ILE A 3 -37.32 -54.34 24.55
N ASP A 4 -37.59 -53.27 25.34
CA ASP A 4 -36.88 -53.07 26.59
C ASP A 4 -37.59 -53.78 27.74
N GLY A 5 -36.88 -54.70 28.41
CA GLY A 5 -37.32 -55.29 29.65
C GLY A 5 -38.54 -56.25 29.62
N LEU A 6 -39.00 -56.70 28.45
CA LEU A 6 -40.20 -57.50 28.32
C LEU A 6 -40.13 -58.87 29.03
N SER A 7 -38.96 -59.45 29.13
CA SER A 7 -38.74 -60.74 29.78
C SER A 7 -38.03 -60.65 31.12
N SER A 8 -37.06 -59.74 31.26
CA SER A 8 -36.23 -59.59 32.46
C SER A 8 -36.81 -58.57 33.46
N GLY A 9 -37.59 -57.55 32.99
CA GLY A 9 -37.98 -56.40 33.81
C GLY A 9 -36.85 -55.41 34.02
N LEU A 10 -35.68 -55.55 33.34
CA LEU A 10 -34.51 -54.68 33.46
C LEU A 10 -34.58 -53.60 32.39
N ASP A 11 -34.30 -52.34 32.79
CA ASP A 11 -34.08 -51.23 31.86
C ASP A 11 -32.72 -51.41 31.17
N THR A 12 -32.69 -52.20 30.08
CA THR A 12 -31.47 -52.52 29.34
C THR A 12 -30.90 -51.29 28.64
N THR A 13 -31.77 -50.33 28.25
CA THR A 13 -31.30 -49.07 27.64
C THR A 13 -30.53 -48.21 28.66
N SER A 14 -31.03 -48.08 29.89
CA SER A 14 -30.30 -47.34 30.96
C SER A 14 -28.98 -48.00 31.32
N ILE A 15 -28.91 -49.34 31.37
CA ILE A 15 -27.67 -50.05 31.62
C ILE A 15 -26.67 -49.83 30.49
N ILE A 16 -27.08 -49.94 29.22
CA ILE A 16 -26.22 -49.69 28.06
C ILE A 16 -25.70 -48.25 28.10
N ASN A 17 -26.56 -47.25 28.35
CA ASN A 17 -26.16 -45.86 28.42
C ASN A 17 -25.13 -45.60 29.55
N SER A 18 -25.33 -46.24 30.71
CA SER A 18 -24.38 -46.14 31.83
C SER A 18 -23.02 -46.78 31.48
N MET A 19 -23.00 -47.94 30.83
CA MET A 19 -21.78 -48.56 30.35
C MET A 19 -21.10 -47.71 29.27
N MET A 20 -21.87 -47.19 28.33
CA MET A 20 -21.34 -46.30 27.28
C MET A 20 -20.79 -44.98 27.82
N ALA A 21 -21.37 -44.43 28.90
CA ALA A 21 -20.84 -43.22 29.56
C ALA A 21 -19.43 -43.44 30.12
N VAL A 22 -19.17 -44.62 30.70
CA VAL A 22 -17.81 -45.00 31.17
C VAL A 22 -16.84 -45.18 29.99
N GLU A 23 -17.30 -45.80 28.92
CA GLU A 23 -16.48 -46.00 27.71
C GLU A 23 -16.17 -44.70 26.95
N ARG A 24 -17.05 -43.65 27.09
CA ARG A 24 -16.86 -42.33 26.52
C ARG A 24 -15.90 -41.43 27.29
N ALA A 25 -15.69 -41.68 28.59
CA ALA A 25 -14.85 -40.83 29.44
C ALA A 25 -13.44 -40.53 28.86
N PRO A 26 -12.72 -41.46 28.21
CA PRO A 26 -11.43 -41.17 27.56
C PRO A 26 -11.57 -40.25 26.35
N GLN A 27 -12.66 -40.37 25.58
CA GLN A 27 -12.99 -39.48 24.47
C GLN A 27 -13.27 -38.05 24.96
N ASP A 28 -14.12 -37.93 26.00
CA ASP A 28 -14.47 -36.64 26.59
C ASP A 28 -13.24 -35.90 27.12
N ALA A 29 -12.31 -36.63 27.75
CA ALA A 29 -11.02 -36.08 28.18
C ALA A 29 -10.18 -35.61 26.98
N LEU A 30 -10.20 -36.34 25.85
CA LEU A 30 -9.47 -35.95 24.62
C LEU A 30 -10.13 -34.72 23.98
N VAL A 31 -11.46 -34.63 23.93
CA VAL A 31 -12.20 -33.46 23.44
C VAL A 31 -11.90 -32.23 24.29
N ALA A 32 -11.91 -32.35 25.62
CA ALA A 32 -11.54 -31.27 26.52
C ALA A 32 -10.10 -30.79 26.30
N ARG A 33 -9.16 -31.73 26.07
CA ARG A 33 -7.76 -31.42 25.76
C ARG A 33 -7.62 -30.73 24.39
N GLN A 34 -8.34 -31.20 23.36
CA GLN A 34 -8.37 -30.55 22.04
C GLN A 34 -8.90 -29.12 22.15
N SER A 35 -10.00 -28.90 22.85
CA SER A 35 -10.57 -27.56 23.06
C SER A 35 -9.58 -26.62 23.73
N LYS A 36 -8.80 -27.11 24.70
CA LYS A 36 -7.75 -26.31 25.35
C LYS A 36 -6.61 -25.95 24.39
N VAL A 37 -6.16 -26.91 23.56
CA VAL A 37 -5.11 -26.65 22.56
C VAL A 37 -5.61 -25.68 21.50
N LYS A 38 -6.86 -25.85 21.06
CA LYS A 38 -7.52 -24.93 20.11
C LYS A 38 -7.64 -23.51 20.67
N ALA A 39 -8.07 -23.34 21.90
CA ALA A 39 -8.09 -22.02 22.57
C ALA A 39 -6.70 -21.38 22.63
N GLY A 40 -5.65 -22.16 22.85
CA GLY A 40 -4.26 -21.70 22.76
C GLY A 40 -3.82 -21.32 21.35
N LEU A 41 -4.27 -22.05 20.32
CA LEU A 41 -4.06 -21.72 18.93
C LEU A 41 -4.75 -20.38 18.57
N ASP A 42 -6.01 -20.24 18.92
CA ASP A 42 -6.79 -19.03 18.65
C ASP A 42 -6.16 -17.79 19.34
N ALA A 43 -5.62 -17.98 20.56
CA ALA A 43 -4.93 -16.92 21.29
C ALA A 43 -3.61 -16.50 20.58
N ILE A 44 -2.83 -17.44 20.03
CA ILE A 44 -1.61 -17.12 19.27
C ILE A 44 -1.99 -16.41 17.97
N SER A 45 -3.01 -16.84 17.26
CA SER A 45 -3.50 -16.17 16.05
C SER A 45 -3.95 -14.74 16.32
N SER A 46 -4.63 -14.50 17.45
CA SER A 46 -5.00 -13.16 17.93
C SER A 46 -3.76 -12.29 18.20
N ILE A 47 -2.75 -12.82 18.88
CA ILE A 47 -1.48 -12.12 19.15
C ILE A 47 -0.76 -11.79 17.84
N LYS A 48 -0.69 -12.72 16.88
CA LYS A 48 -0.09 -12.49 15.55
C LYS A 48 -0.79 -11.35 14.80
N SER A 49 -2.12 -11.33 14.82
CA SER A 49 -2.90 -10.25 14.19
C SER A 49 -2.61 -8.88 14.83
N LYS A 50 -2.52 -8.82 16.17
CA LYS A 50 -2.16 -7.59 16.87
C LYS A 50 -0.72 -7.16 16.62
N LEU A 51 0.23 -8.12 16.52
CA LEU A 51 1.61 -7.82 16.12
C LEU A 51 1.70 -7.25 14.70
N ALA A 52 0.87 -7.74 13.77
CA ALA A 52 0.79 -7.15 12.43
C ALA A 52 0.32 -5.68 12.47
N ALA A 53 -0.64 -5.34 13.36
CA ALA A 53 -1.05 -3.95 13.56
C ALA A 53 0.08 -3.08 14.14
N VAL A 54 0.87 -3.61 15.09
CA VAL A 54 2.07 -2.91 15.59
C VAL A 54 3.08 -2.70 14.47
N SER A 55 3.31 -3.71 13.62
CA SER A 55 4.23 -3.59 12.47
C SER A 55 3.78 -2.50 11.50
N THR A 56 2.48 -2.38 11.24
CA THR A 56 1.93 -1.30 10.41
C THR A 56 2.19 0.06 11.06
N ALA A 57 1.89 0.23 12.35
CA ALA A 57 2.12 1.49 13.06
C ALA A 57 3.63 1.85 13.11
N ALA A 58 4.50 0.86 13.33
CA ALA A 58 5.94 1.04 13.34
C ALA A 58 6.49 1.43 11.96
N SER A 59 5.97 0.82 10.88
CA SER A 59 6.40 1.13 9.52
C SER A 59 6.15 2.59 9.13
N GLU A 60 5.12 3.23 9.69
CA GLU A 60 4.83 4.65 9.50
C GLU A 60 5.84 5.62 10.16
N LEU A 61 6.76 5.09 10.97
CA LEU A 61 7.80 5.84 11.68
C LEU A 61 9.23 5.33 11.36
N SER A 62 9.36 4.23 10.62
CA SER A 62 10.64 3.51 10.47
C SER A 62 11.62 4.16 9.50
N THR A 63 11.17 5.04 8.59
CA THR A 63 12.02 5.70 7.58
C THR A 63 11.94 7.21 7.68
N LEU A 64 13.03 7.91 7.28
CA LEU A 64 13.10 9.38 7.31
C LEU A 64 11.98 10.05 6.48
N ALA A 65 11.62 9.46 5.33
CA ALA A 65 10.58 10.00 4.47
C ALA A 65 9.21 10.11 5.15
N LYS A 66 8.91 9.21 6.09
CA LYS A 66 7.64 9.21 6.86
C LYS A 66 7.55 10.32 7.91
N TRP A 67 8.68 10.97 8.22
CA TRP A 67 8.76 12.09 9.15
C TRP A 67 8.58 13.46 8.49
N ASN A 68 8.61 13.51 7.16
CA ASN A 68 8.31 14.72 6.38
C ASN A 68 6.79 14.91 6.24
N LEU A 69 6.08 14.82 7.34
CA LEU A 69 4.65 15.09 7.38
C LEU A 69 4.43 16.60 7.52
N VAL A 70 3.68 17.17 6.59
CA VAL A 70 3.38 18.60 6.57
C VAL A 70 1.86 18.82 6.57
N LYS A 71 1.43 19.91 7.21
CA LYS A 71 0.05 20.34 7.30
C LYS A 71 -0.07 21.74 6.71
N GLY A 72 -0.99 21.89 5.77
CA GLY A 72 -1.32 23.18 5.21
C GLY A 72 -2.42 23.88 6.03
N THR A 73 -2.24 25.16 6.28
CA THR A 73 -3.22 26.02 6.94
C THR A 73 -3.45 27.27 6.11
N SER A 74 -4.68 27.80 6.13
CA SER A 74 -5.05 29.06 5.50
C SER A 74 -5.45 30.06 6.57
N SER A 75 -5.05 31.33 6.42
CA SER A 75 -5.51 32.40 7.30
C SER A 75 -7.02 32.68 7.18
N ASP A 76 -7.62 32.30 6.04
CA ASP A 76 -9.06 32.32 5.81
C ASP A 76 -9.47 31.13 4.93
N ALA A 77 -9.97 30.08 5.58
CA ALA A 77 -10.41 28.87 4.90
C ALA A 77 -11.73 29.05 4.11
N THR A 78 -12.45 30.15 4.32
CA THR A 78 -13.65 30.47 3.53
C THR A 78 -13.29 31.07 2.17
N VAL A 79 -12.09 31.62 2.05
CA VAL A 79 -11.57 32.22 0.81
C VAL A 79 -10.70 31.24 0.06
N ALA A 80 -9.79 30.55 0.75
CA ALA A 80 -8.91 29.55 0.12
C ALA A 80 -8.56 28.43 1.08
N THR A 81 -8.48 27.21 0.56
CA THR A 81 -7.99 26.03 1.26
C THR A 81 -6.69 25.54 0.64
N VAL A 82 -5.88 24.81 1.42
CA VAL A 82 -4.60 24.26 0.97
C VAL A 82 -4.56 22.77 1.21
N THR A 83 -4.03 22.02 0.26
CA THR A 83 -3.75 20.60 0.36
C THR A 83 -2.28 20.36 0.07
N THR A 84 -1.70 19.40 0.80
CA THR A 84 -0.28 19.01 0.66
C THR A 84 -0.21 17.58 0.18
N ASN A 85 0.68 17.32 -0.77
CA ASN A 85 0.97 15.99 -1.33
C ASN A 85 2.37 15.53 -0.90
N THR A 86 2.70 14.30 -1.25
CA THR A 86 4.04 13.74 -1.01
C THR A 86 5.12 14.62 -1.65
N GLY A 87 6.13 14.99 -0.88
CA GLY A 87 7.22 15.86 -1.34
C GLY A 87 7.03 17.35 -1.04
N ALA A 88 5.89 17.77 -0.49
CA ALA A 88 5.71 19.13 -0.02
C ALA A 88 6.72 19.45 1.09
N SER A 89 7.24 20.67 1.06
CA SER A 89 8.15 21.21 2.08
C SER A 89 7.50 22.41 2.79
N PRO A 90 7.91 22.72 4.02
CA PRO A 90 7.45 23.92 4.72
C PRO A 90 7.64 25.16 3.85
N ALA A 91 6.56 25.91 3.66
CA ALA A 91 6.51 27.07 2.81
C ALA A 91 5.35 28.01 3.20
N GLY A 92 5.39 29.23 2.73
CA GLY A 92 4.30 30.18 2.90
C GLY A 92 4.05 30.97 1.61
N LEU A 93 2.77 31.23 1.30
CA LEU A 93 2.36 32.00 0.15
C LEU A 93 1.22 32.93 0.54
N SER A 94 1.33 34.23 0.16
CA SER A 94 0.29 35.21 0.35
C SER A 94 -0.21 35.69 -1.01
N PHE A 95 -1.52 35.72 -1.19
CA PHE A 95 -2.16 36.07 -2.46
C PHE A 95 -3.56 36.63 -2.24
N THR A 96 -4.09 37.34 -3.25
CA THR A 96 -5.51 37.66 -3.38
C THR A 96 -6.18 36.74 -4.38
N VAL A 97 -7.49 36.53 -4.25
CA VAL A 97 -8.30 35.79 -5.21
C VAL A 97 -9.08 36.78 -6.05
N ASP A 98 -8.60 37.05 -7.24
CA ASP A 98 -9.18 38.07 -8.10
C ASP A 98 -10.43 37.57 -8.82
N GLN A 99 -10.40 36.29 -9.22
CA GLN A 99 -11.47 35.65 -9.98
C GLN A 99 -11.55 34.17 -9.72
N LEU A 100 -12.77 33.63 -9.65
CA LEU A 100 -13.01 32.18 -9.66
C LEU A 100 -13.25 31.68 -11.08
N ALA A 101 -12.84 30.45 -11.34
CA ALA A 101 -13.14 29.75 -12.57
C ALA A 101 -14.64 29.55 -12.72
N ALA A 102 -15.12 29.68 -13.93
CA ALA A 102 -16.51 29.42 -14.29
C ALA A 102 -16.58 28.59 -15.56
N SER A 103 -17.58 27.73 -15.66
CA SER A 103 -17.87 26.98 -16.89
C SER A 103 -18.67 27.85 -17.87
N HIS A 104 -18.46 27.61 -19.16
CA HIS A 104 -19.31 28.20 -20.20
C HIS A 104 -20.71 27.60 -20.12
N GLY A 105 -21.73 28.45 -20.25
CA GLY A 105 -23.13 28.02 -20.19
C GLY A 105 -24.00 28.81 -21.19
N LEU A 106 -24.87 28.08 -21.84
CA LEU A 106 -25.86 28.59 -22.79
C LEU A 106 -27.26 28.22 -22.31
N ARG A 107 -28.26 29.07 -22.68
CA ARG A 107 -29.68 28.72 -22.55
C ARG A 107 -30.44 28.96 -23.84
N SER A 108 -31.62 28.38 -24.00
CA SER A 108 -32.54 28.72 -25.09
C SER A 108 -32.99 30.18 -25.02
N GLY A 109 -33.08 30.83 -26.17
CA GLY A 109 -33.62 32.19 -26.29
C GLY A 109 -35.06 32.25 -25.83
N ASP A 110 -35.89 31.28 -26.26
CA ASP A 110 -37.32 31.21 -25.96
C ASP A 110 -37.67 30.18 -24.87
N VAL A 111 -38.87 30.28 -24.33
CA VAL A 111 -39.48 29.31 -23.45
C VAL A 111 -40.13 28.21 -24.30
N ILE A 112 -39.79 26.97 -24.00
CA ILE A 112 -40.23 25.76 -24.71
C ILE A 112 -41.45 25.20 -23.95
N ALA A 113 -42.55 24.97 -24.68
CA ALA A 113 -43.84 24.65 -24.03
C ALA A 113 -43.83 23.32 -23.24
N SER A 114 -43.13 22.31 -23.75
CA SER A 114 -43.07 20.97 -23.11
C SER A 114 -41.75 20.26 -23.42
N MET A 115 -41.47 19.17 -22.69
CA MET A 115 -40.31 18.30 -22.96
C MET A 115 -40.38 17.57 -24.31
N ASP A 116 -41.57 17.47 -24.90
CA ASP A 116 -41.84 16.78 -26.16
C ASP A 116 -41.94 17.77 -27.33
N THR A 117 -41.67 19.07 -27.09
CA THR A 117 -41.58 20.10 -28.14
C THR A 117 -40.31 19.88 -28.95
N VAL A 118 -40.43 19.85 -30.27
CA VAL A 118 -39.31 19.74 -31.20
C VAL A 118 -38.54 21.05 -31.21
N ILE A 119 -37.27 21.03 -30.87
CA ILE A 119 -36.35 22.18 -30.85
C ILE A 119 -35.20 22.04 -31.89
N ALA A 120 -34.94 20.83 -32.37
CA ALA A 120 -33.94 20.52 -33.39
C ALA A 120 -34.60 19.78 -34.56
N ALA A 121 -35.30 20.51 -35.43
CA ALA A 121 -36.12 19.96 -36.55
C ALA A 121 -35.30 19.19 -37.60
N SER A 122 -33.99 19.43 -37.68
CA SER A 122 -33.07 18.69 -38.56
C SER A 122 -32.75 17.27 -38.09
N GLY A 123 -33.14 16.89 -36.85
CA GLY A 123 -32.75 15.64 -36.20
C GLY A 123 -31.27 15.57 -35.81
N THR A 124 -30.52 16.64 -36.02
CA THR A 124 -29.10 16.75 -35.62
C THR A 124 -28.80 18.13 -35.02
N ILE A 125 -27.88 18.16 -34.07
CA ILE A 125 -27.28 19.39 -33.52
C ILE A 125 -25.77 19.36 -33.76
N SER A 126 -25.14 20.51 -33.80
CA SER A 126 -23.69 20.64 -33.91
C SER A 126 -23.11 21.31 -32.68
N VAL A 127 -22.10 20.70 -32.11
CA VAL A 127 -21.35 21.22 -30.96
C VAL A 127 -19.90 21.43 -31.37
N ASP A 128 -19.36 22.63 -31.16
CA ASP A 128 -17.93 22.88 -31.37
C ASP A 128 -17.33 23.38 -30.03
N THR A 129 -16.39 22.61 -29.49
CA THR A 129 -15.63 22.90 -28.26
C THR A 129 -14.23 23.46 -28.56
N GLY A 130 -13.99 23.94 -29.79
CA GLY A 130 -12.70 24.47 -30.24
C GLY A 130 -11.82 23.45 -30.98
N ASN A 131 -12.26 22.20 -31.07
CA ASN A 131 -11.57 21.13 -31.82
C ASN A 131 -12.26 20.77 -33.17
N GLY A 132 -13.18 21.63 -33.58
CA GLY A 132 -14.04 21.43 -34.74
C GLY A 132 -15.43 20.91 -34.39
N PRO A 133 -16.42 21.12 -35.27
CA PRO A 133 -17.81 20.81 -35.00
C PRO A 133 -18.06 19.30 -34.99
N VAL A 134 -18.69 18.82 -33.91
CA VAL A 134 -19.15 17.44 -33.74
C VAL A 134 -20.67 17.41 -33.94
N SER A 135 -21.16 16.61 -34.89
CA SER A 135 -22.59 16.40 -35.12
C SER A 135 -23.13 15.32 -34.16
N ILE A 136 -24.22 15.63 -33.49
CA ILE A 136 -24.93 14.73 -32.57
C ILE A 136 -26.32 14.47 -33.11
N ASP A 137 -26.66 13.19 -33.35
CA ASP A 137 -28.00 12.75 -33.70
C ASP A 137 -28.93 12.86 -32.50
N VAL A 138 -30.02 13.59 -32.66
CA VAL A 138 -31.03 13.84 -31.60
C VAL A 138 -32.41 13.26 -31.93
N GLY A 139 -32.45 12.31 -32.91
CA GLY A 139 -33.66 11.59 -33.27
C GLY A 139 -34.75 12.50 -33.84
N THR A 140 -35.91 12.58 -33.19
CA THR A 140 -37.01 13.47 -33.61
C THR A 140 -36.78 14.93 -33.18
N GLY A 141 -35.70 15.23 -32.48
CA GLY A 141 -35.29 16.57 -32.06
C GLY A 141 -36.15 17.21 -30.97
N THR A 142 -36.86 16.43 -30.17
CA THR A 142 -37.58 16.93 -29.00
C THR A 142 -36.58 17.40 -27.93
N LEU A 143 -37.02 18.33 -27.07
CA LEU A 143 -36.20 18.82 -25.94
C LEU A 143 -35.62 17.67 -25.10
N ARG A 144 -36.41 16.62 -24.85
CA ARG A 144 -36.00 15.43 -24.12
C ARG A 144 -34.86 14.67 -24.83
N GLU A 145 -35.01 14.46 -26.14
CA GLU A 145 -34.02 13.73 -26.94
C GLU A 145 -32.72 14.51 -27.09
N VAL A 146 -32.80 15.82 -27.28
CA VAL A 146 -31.61 16.71 -27.32
C VAL A 146 -30.84 16.65 -26.00
N ILE A 147 -31.53 16.69 -24.85
CA ILE A 147 -30.88 16.59 -23.53
C ILE A 147 -30.18 15.22 -23.38
N ASN A 148 -30.89 14.15 -23.74
CA ASN A 148 -30.35 12.80 -23.62
C ASN A 148 -29.15 12.58 -24.57
N ALA A 149 -29.22 13.07 -25.79
CA ALA A 149 -28.16 12.96 -26.78
C ALA A 149 -26.89 13.70 -26.36
N ILE A 150 -27.02 14.94 -25.85
CA ILE A 150 -25.88 15.69 -25.30
C ILE A 150 -25.30 14.95 -24.09
N GLY A 151 -26.14 14.45 -23.19
CA GLY A 151 -25.72 13.70 -22.00
C GLY A 151 -24.96 12.39 -22.31
N ALA A 152 -25.33 11.74 -23.43
CA ALA A 152 -24.71 10.51 -23.93
C ALA A 152 -23.46 10.75 -24.80
N SER A 153 -23.24 12.00 -25.26
CA SER A 153 -22.10 12.35 -26.11
C SER A 153 -20.82 12.57 -25.29
N ASP A 154 -19.67 12.35 -25.92
CA ASP A 154 -18.34 12.62 -25.36
C ASP A 154 -17.88 14.09 -25.56
N THR A 155 -18.82 15.02 -25.72
CA THR A 155 -18.51 16.45 -25.96
C THR A 155 -18.12 17.20 -24.68
N GLY A 156 -18.13 16.58 -23.50
CA GLY A 156 -17.82 17.27 -22.24
C GLY A 156 -18.90 18.24 -21.77
N LEU A 157 -20.12 18.16 -22.33
CA LEU A 157 -21.25 19.03 -21.99
C LEU A 157 -22.26 18.32 -21.07
N ARG A 158 -23.06 19.15 -20.39
CA ARG A 158 -24.26 18.75 -19.63
C ARG A 158 -25.43 19.58 -20.11
N ALA A 159 -26.56 18.93 -20.35
CA ALA A 159 -27.80 19.59 -20.74
C ALA A 159 -28.90 19.29 -19.73
N ASN A 160 -29.76 20.28 -19.49
CA ASN A 160 -30.96 20.14 -18.64
C ASN A 160 -32.09 21.04 -19.13
N ALA A 161 -33.28 20.85 -18.58
CA ALA A 161 -34.42 21.74 -18.79
C ALA A 161 -34.91 22.26 -17.43
N VAL A 162 -34.98 23.57 -17.29
CA VAL A 162 -35.48 24.25 -16.09
C VAL A 162 -36.92 24.67 -16.32
N ASN A 163 -37.85 24.17 -15.51
CA ASN A 163 -39.26 24.61 -15.54
C ASN A 163 -39.40 26.01 -14.96
N THR A 164 -39.93 26.92 -15.75
CA THR A 164 -40.12 28.34 -15.38
C THR A 164 -41.55 28.66 -14.92
N GLY A 165 -42.43 27.66 -14.85
CA GLY A 165 -43.85 27.84 -14.60
C GLY A 165 -44.69 28.18 -15.85
N ALA A 166 -44.06 28.78 -16.89
CA ALA A 166 -44.65 29.07 -18.20
C ALA A 166 -44.17 28.08 -19.31
N GLY A 167 -43.36 27.12 -18.95
CA GLY A 167 -42.71 26.15 -19.82
C GLY A 167 -41.27 25.90 -19.39
N PHE A 168 -40.43 25.37 -20.29
CA PHE A 168 -39.07 24.96 -20.01
C PHE A 168 -38.04 25.89 -20.68
N ARG A 169 -36.95 26.14 -20.00
CA ARG A 169 -35.72 26.68 -20.59
C ARG A 169 -34.69 25.58 -20.71
N PHE A 170 -34.27 25.35 -21.95
CA PHE A 170 -33.15 24.45 -22.21
C PHE A 170 -31.86 25.14 -21.78
N GLN A 171 -31.03 24.43 -21.05
CA GLN A 171 -29.70 24.90 -20.61
C GLN A 171 -28.65 23.85 -20.92
N VAL A 172 -27.49 24.33 -21.40
CA VAL A 172 -26.30 23.52 -21.65
C VAL A 172 -25.12 24.19 -20.97
N SER A 173 -24.28 23.43 -20.32
CA SER A 173 -23.05 23.92 -19.70
C SER A 173 -21.90 22.95 -19.95
N ALA A 174 -20.70 23.48 -20.03
CA ALA A 174 -19.49 22.66 -19.99
C ALA A 174 -19.38 21.95 -18.64
N LYS A 175 -18.86 20.71 -18.62
CA LYS A 175 -18.55 19.96 -17.40
C LYS A 175 -17.37 20.59 -16.66
N ASP A 176 -16.40 21.08 -17.41
CA ASP A 176 -15.20 21.70 -16.91
C ASP A 176 -15.35 23.22 -16.85
N THR A 177 -14.58 23.85 -15.97
CA THR A 177 -14.46 25.30 -15.89
C THR A 177 -13.28 25.80 -16.74
N GLY A 178 -13.11 27.10 -16.79
CA GLY A 178 -11.99 27.73 -17.47
C GLY A 178 -12.35 28.39 -18.79
N SER A 179 -11.46 29.20 -19.31
CA SER A 179 -11.62 29.89 -20.58
C SER A 179 -11.72 28.94 -21.78
N ALA A 180 -11.03 27.81 -21.71
CA ALA A 180 -11.08 26.73 -22.72
C ALA A 180 -12.40 25.95 -22.73
N SER A 181 -13.28 26.13 -21.71
CA SER A 181 -14.59 25.46 -21.65
C SER A 181 -15.64 26.06 -22.60
N THR A 182 -15.28 27.08 -23.36
CA THR A 182 -16.17 27.76 -24.32
C THR A 182 -16.56 26.80 -25.46
N PHE A 183 -17.85 26.77 -25.77
CA PHE A 183 -18.40 25.96 -26.88
C PHE A 183 -19.50 26.74 -27.60
N THR A 184 -19.78 26.35 -28.84
CA THR A 184 -20.98 26.76 -29.59
C THR A 184 -21.92 25.58 -29.75
N LEU A 185 -23.20 25.89 -29.87
CA LEU A 185 -24.27 24.92 -30.08
C LEU A 185 -25.21 25.46 -31.17
N ASP A 186 -25.27 24.76 -32.30
CA ASP A 186 -26.10 25.09 -33.43
C ASP A 186 -27.14 23.98 -33.67
N GLY A 187 -28.22 24.31 -34.43
CA GLY A 187 -29.27 23.36 -34.79
C GLY A 187 -30.46 23.31 -33.83
N ILE A 188 -30.57 24.30 -32.88
CA ILE A 188 -31.75 24.44 -31.99
C ILE A 188 -32.55 25.74 -32.27
N ASP A 189 -32.69 26.09 -33.55
CA ASP A 189 -33.30 27.37 -33.98
C ASP A 189 -34.75 27.51 -33.53
N ALA A 190 -35.50 26.42 -33.45
CA ALA A 190 -36.88 26.39 -32.93
C ALA A 190 -37.03 26.80 -31.47
N ALA A 191 -35.92 26.92 -30.71
CA ALA A 191 -35.88 27.36 -29.34
C ALA A 191 -35.45 28.87 -29.21
N GLY A 192 -35.47 29.63 -30.30
CA GLY A 192 -35.05 31.04 -30.33
C GLY A 192 -33.52 31.22 -30.24
N GLY A 193 -32.76 30.23 -30.72
CA GLY A 193 -31.31 30.18 -30.66
C GLY A 193 -30.76 30.04 -29.25
N THR A 194 -29.46 30.33 -29.07
CA THR A 194 -28.75 30.24 -27.78
C THR A 194 -28.36 31.64 -27.24
N VAL A 195 -28.43 31.77 -25.93
CA VAL A 195 -27.99 32.95 -25.17
C VAL A 195 -26.97 32.54 -24.13
N VAL A 196 -25.82 33.19 -24.09
CA VAL A 196 -24.79 32.95 -23.08
C VAL A 196 -25.30 33.33 -21.69
N THR A 197 -25.27 32.40 -20.76
CA THR A 197 -25.63 32.64 -19.34
C THR A 197 -24.40 32.80 -18.46
N SER A 198 -23.29 32.14 -18.82
CA SER A 198 -22.02 32.26 -18.16
C SER A 198 -20.91 32.13 -19.19
N ALA A 199 -19.96 33.05 -19.19
CA ALA A 199 -18.75 32.89 -19.99
C ALA A 199 -17.76 31.98 -19.24
N GLY A 200 -17.15 31.03 -19.97
CA GLY A 200 -16.03 30.24 -19.46
C GLY A 200 -14.85 31.15 -19.13
N ARG A 201 -14.32 31.00 -17.91
CA ARG A 201 -13.19 31.83 -17.46
C ARG A 201 -12.34 31.06 -16.46
N ASP A 202 -11.05 31.36 -16.48
CA ASP A 202 -10.07 30.79 -15.55
C ASP A 202 -10.16 31.43 -14.17
N ALA A 203 -9.77 30.69 -13.14
CA ALA A 203 -9.48 31.29 -11.83
C ALA A 203 -8.18 32.07 -11.91
N GLN A 204 -8.08 33.14 -11.13
CA GLN A 204 -6.89 34.00 -11.06
C GLN A 204 -6.57 34.37 -9.63
N LEU A 205 -5.30 34.15 -9.26
CA LEU A 205 -4.69 34.64 -8.03
C LEU A 205 -3.66 35.69 -8.37
N THR A 206 -3.56 36.75 -7.55
CA THR A 206 -2.43 37.68 -7.60
C THR A 206 -1.54 37.46 -6.38
N ILE A 207 -0.26 37.12 -6.63
CA ILE A 207 0.76 36.89 -5.63
C ILE A 207 1.64 38.12 -5.49
N GLY A 208 1.85 38.56 -4.25
CA GLY A 208 2.61 39.75 -3.94
C GLY A 208 1.78 41.05 -4.04
N ASP A 209 2.45 42.18 -3.89
CA ASP A 209 1.87 43.50 -3.92
C ASP A 209 2.69 44.49 -4.76
N GLY A 210 2.08 45.60 -5.14
CA GLY A 210 2.73 46.67 -5.89
C GLY A 210 3.34 46.22 -7.22
N ALA A 211 4.49 46.80 -7.56
CA ALA A 211 5.19 46.52 -8.84
C ALA A 211 5.78 45.11 -8.96
N GLY A 212 5.88 44.37 -7.89
CA GLY A 212 6.37 42.99 -7.85
C GLY A 212 5.24 41.93 -7.93
N ALA A 213 3.98 42.35 -7.98
CA ALA A 213 2.85 41.45 -8.07
C ALA A 213 2.80 40.73 -9.44
N TYR A 214 2.43 39.45 -9.42
CA TYR A 214 2.19 38.68 -10.63
C TYR A 214 0.98 37.78 -10.45
N SER A 215 0.31 37.48 -11.57
CA SER A 215 -0.88 36.66 -11.56
C SER A 215 -0.57 35.21 -11.95
N VAL A 216 -1.26 34.28 -11.28
CA VAL A 216 -1.29 32.87 -11.62
C VAL A 216 -2.70 32.50 -12.00
N VAL A 217 -2.88 31.78 -13.11
CA VAL A 217 -4.18 31.37 -13.63
C VAL A 217 -4.32 29.86 -13.61
N SER A 218 -5.56 29.39 -13.45
CA SER A 218 -5.91 27.97 -13.51
C SER A 218 -7.28 27.80 -14.16
N ALA A 219 -7.43 26.81 -15.02
CA ALA A 219 -8.71 26.48 -15.63
C ALA A 219 -9.78 26.03 -14.61
N SER A 220 -9.37 25.64 -13.41
CA SER A 220 -10.25 25.29 -12.29
C SER A 220 -9.98 26.21 -11.09
N ASN A 221 -10.82 26.11 -10.05
CA ASN A 221 -10.55 26.80 -8.80
C ASN A 221 -9.39 26.22 -7.98
N THR A 222 -8.80 25.11 -8.44
CA THR A 222 -7.63 24.49 -7.83
C THR A 222 -6.37 24.79 -8.62
N PHE A 223 -5.43 25.43 -7.98
CA PHE A 223 -4.09 25.72 -8.46
C PHE A 223 -3.17 24.57 -8.01
N SER A 224 -3.07 23.54 -8.86
CA SER A 224 -2.26 22.36 -8.57
C SER A 224 -0.78 22.71 -8.65
N ASP A 225 -0.01 22.18 -7.69
CA ASP A 225 1.45 22.38 -7.62
C ASP A 225 1.90 23.85 -7.75
N ILE A 226 1.12 24.79 -7.19
CA ILE A 226 1.49 26.21 -7.13
C ILE A 226 2.86 26.42 -6.46
N MET A 227 3.21 25.52 -5.54
CA MET A 227 4.55 25.23 -5.06
C MET A 227 4.70 23.69 -5.08
N PRO A 228 5.91 23.14 -5.22
CA PRO A 228 6.11 21.70 -5.31
C PRO A 228 5.37 20.90 -4.23
N GLY A 229 4.41 20.06 -4.61
CA GLY A 229 3.58 19.26 -3.72
C GLY A 229 2.50 20.02 -2.94
N ILE A 230 2.24 21.30 -3.26
CA ILE A 230 1.26 22.14 -2.58
C ILE A 230 0.23 22.66 -3.59
N SER A 231 -1.04 22.39 -3.33
CA SER A 231 -2.16 22.86 -4.15
C SER A 231 -3.07 23.77 -3.33
N VAL A 232 -3.51 24.85 -3.94
CA VAL A 232 -4.43 25.83 -3.34
C VAL A 232 -5.77 25.79 -4.09
N THR A 233 -6.87 25.69 -3.36
CA THR A 233 -8.21 25.78 -3.93
C THR A 233 -8.89 27.09 -3.48
N ALA A 234 -9.18 27.97 -4.43
CA ALA A 234 -9.93 29.20 -4.21
C ALA A 234 -11.43 28.89 -4.04
N MET A 235 -12.02 29.40 -2.97
CA MET A 235 -13.43 29.20 -2.62
C MET A 235 -14.27 30.46 -2.80
N ALA A 236 -13.65 31.63 -2.63
CA ALA A 236 -14.30 32.95 -2.79
C ALA A 236 -13.30 33.98 -3.30
N VAL A 237 -13.81 35.02 -3.98
CA VAL A 237 -13.03 36.20 -4.37
C VAL A 237 -12.69 37.01 -3.12
N SER A 238 -11.46 37.52 -3.03
CA SER A 238 -11.02 38.39 -1.93
C SER A 238 -9.95 39.36 -2.40
N THR A 239 -10.16 40.63 -2.10
CA THR A 239 -9.17 41.70 -2.27
C THR A 239 -8.21 41.80 -1.07
N THR A 240 -8.57 41.18 0.06
CA THR A 240 -7.69 41.05 1.22
C THR A 240 -6.76 39.85 1.02
N PRO A 241 -5.44 40.02 1.19
CA PRO A 241 -4.50 38.93 1.04
C PRO A 241 -4.78 37.77 2.02
N VAL A 242 -4.84 36.55 1.49
CA VAL A 242 -4.92 35.33 2.25
C VAL A 242 -3.52 34.69 2.28
N THR A 243 -3.07 34.31 3.46
CA THR A 243 -1.78 33.61 3.63
C THR A 243 -2.03 32.14 3.86
N VAL A 244 -1.46 31.31 2.99
CA VAL A 244 -1.36 29.87 3.14
C VAL A 244 0.00 29.54 3.71
N ARG A 245 0.04 28.71 4.75
CA ARG A 245 1.27 28.20 5.35
C ARG A 245 1.28 26.68 5.34
N VAL A 246 2.41 26.13 5.03
CA VAL A 246 2.69 24.70 5.13
C VAL A 246 3.82 24.53 6.16
N GLU A 247 3.52 23.83 7.22
CA GLU A 247 4.42 23.62 8.36
C GLU A 247 4.50 22.12 8.68
N SER A 248 5.53 21.71 9.42
CA SER A 248 5.62 20.31 9.89
C SER A 248 4.40 19.97 10.75
N ASP A 249 3.74 18.85 10.43
CA ASP A 249 2.58 18.36 11.19
C ASP A 249 3.04 17.56 12.41
N VAL A 250 3.46 18.28 13.45
CA VAL A 250 3.93 17.68 14.70
C VAL A 250 2.80 16.91 15.42
N GLU A 251 1.56 17.40 15.33
CA GLU A 251 0.38 16.71 15.89
C GLU A 251 0.14 15.37 15.20
N GLY A 252 0.22 15.35 13.86
CA GLY A 252 0.12 14.13 13.07
C GLY A 252 1.24 13.13 13.38
N LEU A 253 2.48 13.61 13.55
CA LEU A 253 3.60 12.79 13.99
C LEU A 253 3.39 12.23 15.41
N ALA A 254 2.93 13.06 16.37
CA ALA A 254 2.59 12.62 17.72
C ALA A 254 1.48 11.55 17.70
N ALA A 255 0.47 11.71 16.84
CA ALA A 255 -0.59 10.73 16.67
C ALA A 255 -0.06 9.38 16.14
N LYS A 256 0.91 9.38 15.22
CA LYS A 256 1.57 8.15 14.74
C LYS A 256 2.38 7.47 15.85
N VAL A 257 3.13 8.23 16.68
CA VAL A 257 3.85 7.67 17.84
C VAL A 257 2.87 7.10 18.85
N LYS A 258 1.77 7.80 19.13
CA LYS A 258 0.70 7.30 19.99
C LYS A 258 0.11 5.98 19.46
N ALA A 259 -0.15 5.87 18.17
CA ALA A 259 -0.67 4.65 17.55
C ALA A 259 0.30 3.47 17.71
N LEU A 260 1.61 3.70 17.61
CA LEU A 260 2.63 2.69 17.89
C LEU A 260 2.58 2.24 19.36
N VAL A 261 2.49 3.18 20.31
CA VAL A 261 2.41 2.89 21.74
C VAL A 261 1.11 2.12 22.07
N ASP A 262 -0.03 2.58 21.57
CA ASP A 262 -1.34 1.95 21.82
C ASP A 262 -1.40 0.52 21.26
N SER A 263 -0.94 0.32 20.03
CA SER A 263 -0.90 -1.01 19.41
C SER A 263 0.08 -1.95 20.13
N THR A 264 1.23 -1.45 20.57
CA THR A 264 2.19 -2.19 21.40
C THR A 264 1.55 -2.63 22.72
N ASN A 265 0.88 -1.73 23.42
CA ASN A 265 0.16 -2.02 24.64
C ASN A 265 -0.98 -3.02 24.44
N ALA A 266 -1.65 -2.99 23.31
CA ALA A 266 -2.70 -3.96 22.96
C ALA A 266 -2.15 -5.40 22.84
N VAL A 267 -0.95 -5.57 22.28
CA VAL A 267 -0.25 -6.87 22.26
C VAL A 267 0.16 -7.32 23.65
N LEU A 268 0.82 -6.43 24.41
CA LEU A 268 1.28 -6.74 25.77
C LEU A 268 0.10 -7.11 26.68
N SER A 269 -1.04 -6.42 26.52
CA SER A 269 -2.29 -6.71 27.24
C SER A 269 -2.86 -8.07 26.89
N GLU A 270 -2.91 -8.40 25.61
CA GLU A 270 -3.39 -9.71 25.15
C GLU A 270 -2.52 -10.83 25.70
N ILE A 271 -1.20 -10.71 25.58
CA ILE A 271 -0.26 -11.70 26.13
C ILE A 271 -0.44 -11.85 27.63
N ALA A 272 -0.50 -10.74 28.38
CA ALA A 272 -0.71 -10.75 29.81
C ALA A 272 -2.03 -11.44 30.18
N SER A 273 -3.14 -11.10 29.53
CA SER A 273 -4.46 -11.70 29.77
C SER A 273 -4.48 -13.21 29.52
N LYS A 274 -3.90 -13.66 28.38
CA LYS A 274 -3.89 -15.10 28.01
C LYS A 274 -2.89 -15.92 28.82
N SER A 275 -1.89 -15.28 29.45
CA SER A 275 -0.84 -15.94 30.24
C SER A 275 -1.07 -15.84 31.76
N ALA A 276 -1.99 -14.99 32.22
CA ALA A 276 -2.22 -14.77 33.64
C ALA A 276 -2.77 -16.01 34.35
N TYR A 277 -2.40 -16.17 35.63
CA TYR A 277 -3.05 -17.09 36.56
C TYR A 277 -4.03 -16.30 37.42
N ASN A 278 -5.29 -16.70 37.41
CA ASN A 278 -6.30 -16.12 38.28
C ASN A 278 -6.34 -16.88 39.61
N ALA A 279 -5.80 -16.28 40.65
CA ALA A 279 -5.70 -16.88 41.96
C ALA A 279 -7.07 -17.12 42.64
N ALA A 280 -8.07 -16.28 42.35
CA ALA A 280 -9.41 -16.41 42.93
C ALA A 280 -10.17 -17.61 42.35
N THR A 281 -10.08 -17.83 41.04
CA THR A 281 -10.75 -18.94 40.33
C THR A 281 -9.85 -20.17 40.18
N LYS A 282 -8.57 -20.07 40.54
CA LYS A 282 -7.53 -21.09 40.35
C LYS A 282 -7.39 -21.55 38.87
N VAL A 283 -7.73 -20.67 37.91
CA VAL A 283 -7.69 -20.95 36.51
C VAL A 283 -6.47 -20.27 35.86
N ALA A 284 -5.66 -21.04 35.18
CA ALA A 284 -4.56 -20.53 34.38
C ALA A 284 -5.04 -20.13 32.97
N GLY A 285 -4.54 -19.02 32.44
CA GLY A 285 -4.76 -18.62 31.05
C GLY A 285 -4.26 -19.70 30.09
N VAL A 286 -4.82 -19.74 28.90
CA VAL A 286 -4.57 -20.78 27.88
C VAL A 286 -3.12 -20.81 27.38
N LEU A 287 -2.37 -19.70 27.55
CA LEU A 287 -0.94 -19.56 27.24
C LEU A 287 -0.07 -19.42 28.52
N ASN A 288 -0.60 -19.76 29.70
CA ASN A 288 0.19 -19.72 30.93
C ASN A 288 1.41 -20.64 30.82
N GLY A 289 2.60 -20.10 31.12
CA GLY A 289 3.86 -20.81 30.99
C GLY A 289 4.42 -20.92 29.58
N ASP A 290 3.75 -20.37 28.56
CA ASP A 290 4.23 -20.41 27.17
C ASP A 290 5.45 -19.50 26.98
N ALA A 291 6.60 -20.10 26.64
CA ALA A 291 7.85 -19.37 26.44
C ALA A 291 7.83 -18.51 25.16
N THR A 292 7.06 -18.93 24.14
CA THR A 292 7.01 -18.26 22.83
C THR A 292 6.39 -16.87 22.94
N VAL A 293 5.22 -16.78 23.59
CA VAL A 293 4.55 -15.48 23.76
C VAL A 293 5.26 -14.56 24.77
N ARG A 294 5.93 -15.16 25.77
CA ARG A 294 6.78 -14.41 26.71
C ARG A 294 7.97 -13.78 25.97
N ARG A 295 8.62 -14.54 25.08
CA ARG A 295 9.69 -14.04 24.22
C ARG A 295 9.19 -12.87 23.35
N ALA A 296 8.02 -12.99 22.71
CA ALA A 296 7.44 -11.94 21.90
C ALA A 296 7.22 -10.65 22.71
N ALA A 297 6.69 -10.75 23.94
CA ALA A 297 6.51 -9.59 24.80
C ALA A 297 7.85 -8.94 25.18
N GLN A 298 8.87 -9.74 25.52
CA GLN A 298 10.20 -9.23 25.87
C GLN A 298 10.89 -8.55 24.70
N GLU A 299 10.89 -9.17 23.51
CA GLU A 299 11.48 -8.59 22.30
C GLU A 299 10.80 -7.28 21.90
N LEU A 300 9.46 -7.24 21.96
CA LEU A 300 8.70 -6.03 21.66
C LEU A 300 9.00 -4.90 22.67
N THR A 301 9.01 -5.20 23.95
CA THR A 301 9.35 -4.22 25.01
C THR A 301 10.76 -3.69 24.84
N ARG A 302 11.72 -4.59 24.57
CA ARG A 302 13.12 -4.22 24.33
C ARG A 302 13.28 -3.33 23.09
N ALA A 303 12.64 -3.69 21.97
CA ALA A 303 12.72 -2.95 20.72
C ALA A 303 12.30 -1.48 20.87
N VAL A 304 11.30 -1.20 21.72
CA VAL A 304 10.84 0.17 21.99
C VAL A 304 11.76 0.88 22.99
N SER A 305 12.17 0.22 24.08
CA SER A 305 12.82 0.88 25.23
C SER A 305 14.34 0.96 25.16
N GLU A 306 14.98 0.17 24.30
CA GLU A 306 16.45 0.15 24.17
C GLU A 306 16.99 1.48 23.67
N ALA A 307 18.13 1.90 24.22
CA ALA A 307 18.79 3.14 23.84
C ALA A 307 19.14 3.19 22.35
N VAL A 308 19.00 4.36 21.73
CA VAL A 308 19.30 4.62 20.32
C VAL A 308 20.58 5.43 20.21
N GLY A 309 21.70 4.76 19.97
CA GLY A 309 23.04 5.39 19.95
C GLY A 309 23.24 6.43 18.85
N SER A 310 22.47 6.37 17.77
CA SER A 310 22.54 7.34 16.66
C SER A 310 21.83 8.67 16.95
N SER A 311 20.97 8.72 17.96
CA SER A 311 20.28 9.95 18.37
C SER A 311 21.01 10.63 19.53
N PRO A 312 21.21 11.96 19.49
CA PRO A 312 21.73 12.72 20.62
C PRO A 312 20.85 12.61 21.88
N LEU A 313 19.56 12.32 21.73
CA LEU A 313 18.65 12.09 22.84
C LEU A 313 18.86 10.73 23.52
N GLY A 314 19.35 9.73 22.79
CA GLY A 314 19.69 8.40 23.31
C GLY A 314 18.52 7.53 23.73
N SER A 315 17.35 8.08 24.09
CA SER A 315 16.19 7.31 24.59
C SER A 315 14.87 7.91 24.14
N VAL A 316 13.92 7.03 23.77
CA VAL A 316 12.54 7.43 23.45
C VAL A 316 11.80 8.06 24.63
N GLY A 317 12.25 7.79 25.88
CA GLY A 317 11.75 8.43 27.10
C GLY A 317 11.91 9.94 27.10
N LEU A 318 12.97 10.47 26.46
CA LEU A 318 13.19 11.91 26.30
C LEU A 318 12.26 12.53 25.22
N ALA A 319 11.65 11.69 24.37
CA ALA A 319 10.60 12.06 23.43
C ALA A 319 9.20 11.61 23.90
N GLY A 320 8.98 11.44 25.19
CA GLY A 320 7.67 11.21 25.79
C GLY A 320 7.15 9.77 25.77
N VAL A 321 7.95 8.76 25.34
CA VAL A 321 7.54 7.34 25.39
C VAL A 321 8.23 6.65 26.57
N GLU A 322 7.48 6.35 27.62
CA GLU A 322 8.02 5.81 28.87
C GLU A 322 7.42 4.44 29.20
N LEU A 323 8.27 3.53 29.71
CA LEU A 323 7.83 2.21 30.19
C LEU A 323 7.46 2.30 31.68
N GLY A 324 6.19 2.05 31.98
CA GLY A 324 5.67 2.01 33.33
C GLY A 324 6.07 0.73 34.11
N ARG A 325 5.92 0.76 35.41
CA ARG A 325 6.19 -0.40 36.32
C ARG A 325 5.26 -1.58 36.08
N ASP A 326 4.11 -1.33 35.44
CA ASP A 326 3.12 -2.32 35.05
C ASP A 326 3.47 -3.02 33.70
N GLY A 327 4.62 -2.65 33.12
CA GLY A 327 5.07 -3.19 31.82
C GLY A 327 4.33 -2.61 30.62
N ARG A 328 3.65 -1.46 30.78
CA ARG A 328 2.97 -0.74 29.70
C ARG A 328 3.73 0.52 29.34
N PHE A 329 3.62 0.91 28.08
CA PHE A 329 4.15 2.18 27.61
C PHE A 329 3.11 3.29 27.82
N THR A 330 3.57 4.46 28.23
CA THR A 330 2.80 5.70 28.22
C THR A 330 3.37 6.64 27.18
N PHE A 331 2.53 7.51 26.63
CA PHE A 331 2.95 8.54 25.69
C PHE A 331 2.48 9.91 26.15
N ASP A 332 3.42 10.83 26.24
CA ASP A 332 3.22 12.25 26.54
C ASP A 332 3.42 13.07 25.27
N ALA A 333 2.32 13.54 24.68
CA ALA A 333 2.30 14.28 23.43
C ALA A 333 2.94 15.67 23.57
N ASP A 334 2.81 16.33 24.71
CA ASP A 334 3.39 17.65 24.97
C ASP A 334 4.91 17.55 25.06
N LYS A 335 5.42 16.54 25.78
CA LYS A 335 6.84 16.24 25.86
C LYS A 335 7.43 15.88 24.49
N PHE A 336 6.70 15.10 23.68
CA PHE A 336 7.08 14.80 22.31
C PHE A 336 7.17 16.07 21.46
N THR A 337 6.13 16.90 21.49
CA THR A 337 6.06 18.15 20.73
C THR A 337 7.21 19.09 21.10
N ALA A 338 7.48 19.27 22.38
CA ALA A 338 8.59 20.10 22.85
C ALA A 338 9.95 19.55 22.41
N ALA A 339 10.17 18.24 22.48
CA ALA A 339 11.38 17.60 22.02
C ALA A 339 11.57 17.75 20.50
N PHE A 340 10.49 17.54 19.73
CA PHE A 340 10.52 17.65 18.27
C PHE A 340 10.76 19.10 17.80
N GLN A 341 10.13 20.09 18.43
CA GLN A 341 10.35 21.50 18.12
C GLN A 341 11.79 21.93 18.42
N LYS A 342 12.41 21.37 19.45
CA LYS A 342 13.79 21.67 19.83
C LYS A 342 14.80 21.05 18.86
N ASP A 343 14.63 19.79 18.49
CA ASP A 343 15.52 19.07 17.58
C ASP A 343 14.74 17.96 16.83
N PRO A 344 14.12 18.31 15.69
CA PRO A 344 13.38 17.35 14.87
C PRO A 344 14.25 16.18 14.39
N ALA A 345 15.52 16.44 14.06
CA ALA A 345 16.42 15.40 13.56
C ALA A 345 16.78 14.38 14.65
N ALA A 346 17.02 14.84 15.87
CA ALA A 346 17.30 13.96 17.00
C ALA A 346 16.09 13.06 17.33
N VAL A 347 14.88 13.64 17.36
CA VAL A 347 13.64 12.85 17.61
C VAL A 347 13.39 11.87 16.46
N THR A 348 13.53 12.29 15.22
CA THR A 348 13.39 11.40 14.06
C THR A 348 14.31 10.19 14.16
N LYS A 349 15.59 10.38 14.51
CA LYS A 349 16.57 9.30 14.69
C LYS A 349 16.22 8.33 15.83
N LEU A 350 15.45 8.75 16.85
CA LEU A 350 15.00 7.85 17.90
C LEU A 350 14.07 6.75 17.38
N PHE A 351 13.30 7.03 16.35
CA PHE A 351 12.30 6.09 15.83
C PHE A 351 12.68 5.49 14.49
N SER A 352 13.22 6.30 13.57
CA SER A 352 13.55 5.86 12.22
C SER A 352 14.94 5.23 12.13
N GLN A 353 15.11 4.48 11.05
CA GLN A 353 16.46 4.11 10.62
C GLN A 353 17.27 5.35 10.22
N SER A 354 18.57 5.30 10.45
CA SER A 354 19.51 6.31 10.00
C SER A 354 20.80 5.67 9.48
N SER A 355 21.48 6.36 8.59
CA SER A 355 22.78 5.92 8.08
C SER A 355 23.75 7.08 7.98
N VAL A 356 25.02 6.78 8.16
CA VAL A 356 26.13 7.67 7.86
C VAL A 356 27.03 6.95 6.88
N THR A 357 27.33 7.60 5.76
CA THR A 357 28.16 7.03 4.70
C THR A 357 29.48 7.79 4.58
N THR A 358 30.49 7.09 4.14
CA THR A 358 31.82 7.67 3.84
C THR A 358 32.23 7.31 2.42
N GLY A 359 33.16 8.10 1.85
CA GLY A 359 33.65 7.86 0.49
C GLY A 359 32.57 8.06 -0.59
N SER A 360 32.55 7.20 -1.60
CA SER A 360 31.57 7.21 -2.70
C SER A 360 30.44 6.19 -2.53
N ALA A 361 30.31 5.56 -1.35
CA ALA A 361 29.18 4.73 -0.99
C ALA A 361 28.00 5.60 -0.55
N GLU A 362 26.81 5.34 -1.08
CA GLU A 362 25.56 6.03 -0.73
C GLU A 362 24.54 4.99 -0.25
N PHE A 363 24.03 5.15 0.97
CA PHE A 363 22.97 4.27 1.50
C PHE A 363 21.64 4.56 0.80
N VAL A 364 20.98 3.53 0.31
CA VAL A 364 19.69 3.64 -0.38
C VAL A 364 18.56 3.13 0.52
N SER A 365 18.69 1.91 1.02
CA SER A 365 17.68 1.31 1.88
C SER A 365 18.26 0.17 2.73
N SER A 366 17.51 -0.22 3.76
CA SER A 366 17.76 -1.43 4.54
C SER A 366 16.54 -2.33 4.54
N GLY A 367 16.74 -3.61 4.81
CA GLY A 367 15.66 -4.56 5.07
C GLY A 367 15.38 -4.75 6.56
N VAL A 368 14.38 -5.56 6.85
CA VAL A 368 13.99 -5.91 8.24
C VAL A 368 15.05 -6.76 8.96
N ARG A 369 15.96 -7.38 8.23
CA ARG A 369 17.06 -8.22 8.77
C ARG A 369 18.39 -7.46 8.88
N THR A 370 18.43 -6.19 8.47
CA THR A 370 19.66 -5.39 8.56
C THR A 370 19.98 -5.08 10.01
N VAL A 371 21.10 -5.56 10.50
CA VAL A 371 21.61 -5.35 11.86
C VAL A 371 22.36 -4.02 11.94
N GLU A 372 22.35 -3.37 13.10
CA GLU A 372 23.13 -2.16 13.36
C GLU A 372 24.64 -2.44 13.27
N GLY A 373 25.39 -1.55 12.65
CA GLY A 373 26.83 -1.71 12.50
C GLY A 373 27.44 -0.82 11.43
N THR A 374 28.76 -0.89 11.30
CA THR A 374 29.51 -0.23 10.23
C THR A 374 30.00 -1.28 9.25
N TYR A 375 29.65 -1.10 8.00
CA TYR A 375 29.87 -2.07 6.92
C TYR A 375 30.71 -1.43 5.81
N ASN A 376 31.88 -1.99 5.54
CA ASN A 376 32.71 -1.59 4.41
C ASN A 376 32.02 -1.94 3.09
N VAL A 377 32.14 -1.07 2.11
CA VAL A 377 31.64 -1.30 0.74
C VAL A 377 32.86 -1.46 -0.17
N GLU A 378 33.01 -2.67 -0.70
CA GLU A 378 34.11 -3.00 -1.61
C GLU A 378 33.55 -3.32 -2.99
N VAL A 379 34.09 -2.67 -4.01
CA VAL A 379 33.74 -2.84 -5.42
C VAL A 379 34.81 -3.67 -6.12
N THR A 380 34.43 -4.83 -6.63
CA THR A 380 35.33 -5.67 -7.45
C THR A 380 35.25 -5.30 -8.92
N GLN A 381 34.12 -4.77 -9.36
CA GLN A 381 33.86 -4.29 -10.72
C GLN A 381 32.99 -3.04 -10.65
N ALA A 382 33.49 -1.92 -11.17
CA ALA A 382 32.70 -0.69 -11.24
C ALA A 382 31.61 -0.79 -12.32
N ALA A 383 30.46 -0.14 -12.06
CA ALA A 383 29.41 -0.03 -13.05
C ALA A 383 29.89 0.81 -14.25
N GLN A 384 29.51 0.40 -15.45
CA GLN A 384 29.81 1.12 -16.68
C GLN A 384 28.53 1.44 -17.47
N GLN A 385 28.55 2.57 -18.13
CA GLN A 385 27.53 2.97 -19.08
C GLN A 385 27.78 2.24 -20.42
N ALA A 386 26.73 1.99 -21.18
CA ALA A 386 26.89 1.60 -22.57
C ALA A 386 27.44 2.80 -23.36
N LYS A 387 28.48 2.58 -24.15
CA LYS A 387 29.14 3.64 -24.91
C LYS A 387 29.55 3.12 -26.28
N SER A 388 29.28 3.91 -27.31
CA SER A 388 29.80 3.71 -28.67
C SER A 388 30.56 4.96 -29.12
N LEU A 389 31.61 4.74 -29.88
CA LEU A 389 32.40 5.81 -30.53
C LEU A 389 32.42 5.52 -32.04
N GLY A 390 31.96 6.46 -32.84
CA GLY A 390 31.90 6.32 -34.28
C GLY A 390 32.22 7.59 -35.02
N LEU A 391 32.34 7.49 -36.36
CA LEU A 391 32.65 8.59 -37.26
C LEU A 391 33.99 9.31 -36.90
N SER A 392 34.95 8.54 -36.39
CA SER A 392 36.29 9.06 -36.12
C SER A 392 37.00 9.36 -37.46
N GLY A 393 37.42 10.59 -37.69
CA GLY A 393 38.07 10.98 -38.93
C GLY A 393 38.17 12.48 -39.14
N SER A 394 38.29 12.91 -40.39
CA SER A 394 38.37 14.34 -40.71
C SER A 394 36.97 14.97 -40.69
N TRP A 395 36.77 15.91 -39.82
CA TRP A 395 35.57 16.75 -39.75
C TRP A 395 35.88 18.12 -40.40
N PRO A 396 34.91 18.75 -41.05
CA PRO A 396 33.56 18.29 -41.36
C PRO A 396 33.52 17.12 -42.34
N LEU A 397 32.42 16.28 -42.26
CA LEU A 397 32.24 15.14 -43.15
C LEU A 397 32.02 15.61 -44.58
N ALA A 398 32.60 14.86 -45.55
CA ALA A 398 32.52 15.21 -46.98
C ALA A 398 31.18 14.85 -47.62
N ALA A 399 30.42 13.97 -47.02
CA ALA A 399 29.10 13.49 -47.50
C ALA A 399 28.10 13.37 -46.35
N ASP A 400 26.80 13.40 -46.68
CA ASP A 400 25.72 13.13 -45.76
C ASP A 400 25.88 11.73 -45.14
N THR A 401 25.81 11.63 -43.83
CA THR A 401 26.09 10.41 -43.09
C THR A 401 24.96 10.15 -42.10
N THR A 402 24.39 8.95 -42.12
CA THR A 402 23.26 8.60 -41.22
C THR A 402 23.73 7.82 -40.01
N VAL A 403 23.29 8.25 -38.85
CA VAL A 403 23.45 7.52 -37.58
C VAL A 403 22.09 6.93 -37.19
N SER A 404 22.05 5.63 -37.01
CA SER A 404 20.86 4.89 -36.60
C SER A 404 21.07 4.33 -35.19
N ILE A 405 20.14 4.59 -34.26
CA ILE A 405 20.23 4.16 -32.86
C ILE A 405 18.92 3.48 -32.50
N LYS A 406 19.03 2.36 -31.76
CA LYS A 406 17.89 1.59 -31.30
C LYS A 406 18.03 1.25 -29.83
N VAL A 407 16.99 1.58 -29.02
CA VAL A 407 16.88 1.24 -27.60
C VAL A 407 15.54 0.53 -27.40
N GLY A 408 15.57 -0.76 -27.12
CA GLY A 408 14.35 -1.57 -27.04
C GLY A 408 13.56 -1.56 -28.34
N SER A 409 12.34 -1.03 -28.32
CA SER A 409 11.48 -0.89 -29.52
C SER A 409 11.61 0.48 -30.23
N THR A 410 12.26 1.46 -29.58
CA THR A 410 12.41 2.81 -30.15
C THR A 410 13.64 2.86 -31.06
N SER A 411 13.48 3.39 -32.27
CA SER A 411 14.56 3.58 -33.23
C SER A 411 14.56 5.02 -33.75
N VAL A 412 15.75 5.60 -33.79
CA VAL A 412 16.00 6.95 -34.31
C VAL A 412 17.03 6.87 -35.43
N ASN A 413 16.69 7.43 -36.59
CA ASN A 413 17.63 7.64 -37.70
C ASN A 413 17.83 9.16 -37.84
N TRP A 414 19.06 9.60 -37.79
CA TRP A 414 19.41 11.01 -37.93
C TRP A 414 20.55 11.20 -38.92
N THR A 415 20.38 12.11 -39.88
CA THR A 415 21.37 12.36 -40.93
C THR A 415 22.19 13.60 -40.60
N ILE A 416 23.49 13.43 -40.53
CA ILE A 416 24.49 14.51 -40.45
C ILE A 416 24.70 15.03 -41.87
N THR A 417 24.38 16.29 -42.09
CA THR A 417 24.59 16.93 -43.39
C THR A 417 26.09 17.17 -43.65
N ALA A 418 26.53 16.97 -44.87
CA ALA A 418 27.90 17.27 -45.26
C ALA A 418 28.31 18.71 -44.91
N GLY A 419 29.53 18.89 -44.42
CA GLY A 419 30.03 20.18 -43.97
C GLY A 419 29.69 20.54 -42.50
N THR A 420 28.87 19.74 -41.79
CA THR A 420 28.57 19.95 -40.36
C THR A 420 29.80 19.64 -39.50
N SER A 421 30.09 20.49 -38.49
CA SER A 421 31.16 20.21 -37.55
C SER A 421 30.80 19.06 -36.59
N ALA A 422 31.78 18.40 -35.99
CA ALA A 422 31.55 17.34 -35.01
C ALA A 422 30.73 17.84 -33.79
N ALA A 423 31.02 19.06 -33.35
CA ALA A 423 30.29 19.68 -32.22
C ALA A 423 28.81 19.94 -32.57
N ASP A 424 28.53 20.49 -33.76
CA ASP A 424 27.12 20.73 -34.18
C ASP A 424 26.40 19.42 -34.45
N ALA A 425 27.07 18.41 -34.98
CA ALA A 425 26.52 17.07 -35.15
C ALA A 425 26.18 16.41 -33.82
N ALA A 426 27.02 16.57 -32.78
CA ALA A 426 26.73 16.08 -31.44
C ALA A 426 25.50 16.77 -30.82
N ILE A 427 25.35 18.08 -31.00
CA ILE A 427 24.18 18.84 -30.52
C ILE A 427 22.91 18.37 -31.24
N GLY A 428 22.94 18.26 -32.55
CA GLY A 428 21.79 17.85 -33.35
C GLY A 428 21.33 16.42 -33.06
N LEU A 429 22.26 15.47 -32.99
CA LEU A 429 21.97 14.08 -32.63
C LEU A 429 21.43 13.97 -31.20
N ARG A 430 21.99 14.68 -30.21
CA ARG A 430 21.46 14.74 -28.85
C ARG A 430 20.01 15.24 -28.83
N GLY A 431 19.71 16.29 -29.58
CA GLY A 431 18.34 16.81 -29.72
C GLY A 431 17.37 15.78 -30.29
N ALA A 432 17.76 15.05 -31.35
CA ALA A 432 16.95 14.00 -31.93
C ALA A 432 16.68 12.84 -30.97
N LEU A 433 17.70 12.39 -30.25
CA LEU A 433 17.57 11.31 -29.26
C LEU A 433 16.71 11.72 -28.06
N SER A 434 16.90 12.93 -27.55
CA SER A 434 16.09 13.49 -26.46
C SER A 434 14.63 13.65 -26.87
N SER A 435 14.35 14.12 -28.09
CA SER A 435 12.97 14.23 -28.61
C SER A 435 12.28 12.88 -28.76
N ALA A 436 13.03 11.80 -28.96
CA ALA A 436 12.54 10.42 -28.97
C ALA A 436 12.44 9.80 -27.57
N GLY A 437 12.76 10.55 -26.52
CA GLY A 437 12.72 10.08 -25.13
C GLY A 437 13.85 9.12 -24.75
N LEU A 438 14.94 9.05 -25.55
CA LEU A 438 16.09 8.19 -25.29
C LEU A 438 17.04 8.88 -24.28
N ARG A 439 17.40 8.15 -23.24
CA ARG A 439 18.30 8.61 -22.16
C ARG A 439 19.76 8.38 -22.55
N THR A 440 20.25 9.20 -23.49
CA THR A 440 21.62 9.13 -23.98
C THR A 440 22.24 10.51 -24.02
N GLU A 441 23.57 10.56 -23.86
CA GLU A 441 24.39 11.75 -24.06
C GLU A 441 25.21 11.58 -25.32
N VAL A 442 25.37 12.64 -26.10
CA VAL A 442 26.21 12.67 -27.29
C VAL A 442 27.27 13.75 -27.13
N ALA A 443 28.50 13.41 -27.40
CA ALA A 443 29.63 14.34 -27.32
C ALA A 443 30.62 14.11 -28.46
N GLU A 444 31.42 15.13 -28.77
CA GLU A 444 32.62 14.97 -29.57
C GLU A 444 33.73 14.35 -28.71
N GLU A 445 34.29 13.24 -29.14
CA GLU A 445 35.32 12.53 -28.40
C GLU A 445 36.27 11.79 -29.36
N GLY A 446 37.57 11.92 -29.15
CA GLY A 446 38.57 11.21 -29.94
C GLY A 446 38.55 11.49 -31.45
N GLY A 447 38.08 12.67 -31.86
CA GLY A 447 37.89 13.04 -33.26
C GLY A 447 36.71 12.37 -33.94
N GLY A 448 35.75 11.88 -33.17
CA GLY A 448 34.47 11.30 -33.62
C GLY A 448 33.32 11.70 -32.72
N LEU A 449 32.17 11.03 -32.90
CA LEU A 449 31.01 11.19 -32.03
C LEU A 449 30.94 10.02 -31.04
N SER A 450 30.78 10.32 -29.76
CA SER A 450 30.46 9.34 -28.74
C SER A 450 28.99 9.41 -28.37
N ILE A 451 28.35 8.25 -28.25
CA ILE A 451 27.00 8.06 -27.72
C ILE A 451 27.15 7.26 -26.44
N THR A 452 26.69 7.81 -25.33
CA THR A 452 26.81 7.18 -24.02
C THR A 452 25.41 7.12 -23.37
N SER A 453 25.01 5.97 -22.81
CA SER A 453 23.79 5.90 -22.03
C SER A 453 23.91 6.75 -20.75
N ILE A 454 22.84 7.42 -20.33
CA ILE A 454 22.84 8.14 -19.03
C ILE A 454 22.84 7.13 -17.88
N ASP A 455 22.15 6.01 -18.05
CA ASP A 455 22.04 4.97 -17.03
C ASP A 455 23.23 4.00 -17.11
N TYR A 456 23.57 3.41 -15.97
CA TYR A 456 24.66 2.44 -15.81
C TYR A 456 24.12 1.00 -15.82
N GLY A 457 25.01 0.07 -16.10
CA GLY A 457 24.73 -1.37 -15.97
C GLY A 457 24.21 -2.05 -17.23
N SER A 458 23.99 -3.34 -17.11
CA SER A 458 23.57 -4.20 -18.21
C SER A 458 22.20 -3.84 -18.80
N GLY A 459 21.37 -3.12 -18.05
CA GLY A 459 20.09 -2.58 -18.49
C GLY A 459 20.20 -1.38 -19.44
N SER A 460 21.36 -0.74 -19.54
CA SER A 460 21.60 0.45 -20.39
C SER A 460 22.04 0.10 -21.80
N LYS A 461 21.50 -1.00 -22.35
CA LYS A 461 21.84 -1.49 -23.68
C LYS A 461 21.22 -0.63 -24.79
N PHE A 462 22.02 -0.34 -25.84
CA PHE A 462 21.53 0.19 -27.13
C PHE A 462 22.29 -0.43 -28.31
N ASP A 463 21.67 -0.41 -29.47
CA ASP A 463 22.29 -0.79 -30.72
C ASP A 463 22.51 0.47 -31.59
N VAL A 464 23.65 0.58 -32.22
CA VAL A 464 24.00 1.71 -33.12
C VAL A 464 24.52 1.20 -34.43
N ALA A 465 24.17 1.90 -35.52
CA ALA A 465 24.75 1.71 -36.83
C ALA A 465 25.23 3.05 -37.38
N TRP A 466 26.49 3.13 -37.71
CA TRP A 466 27.14 4.31 -38.25
C TRP A 466 27.22 4.20 -39.75
N ASP A 467 26.69 5.21 -40.47
CA ASP A 467 26.74 5.31 -41.93
C ASP A 467 26.27 4.04 -42.67
N GLY A 468 25.16 3.44 -42.22
CA GLY A 468 24.63 2.22 -42.79
C GLY A 468 25.44 0.95 -42.58
N ALA A 469 26.46 1.00 -41.69
CA ALA A 469 27.20 -0.18 -41.26
C ALA A 469 26.30 -1.19 -40.49
N THR A 470 26.84 -2.36 -40.22
CA THR A 470 26.16 -3.36 -39.39
C THR A 470 25.88 -2.82 -37.98
N TRP A 471 24.72 -3.16 -37.44
CA TRP A 471 24.36 -2.79 -36.10
C TRP A 471 25.35 -3.33 -35.05
N GLU A 472 25.88 -2.46 -34.23
CA GLU A 472 26.72 -2.78 -33.10
C GLU A 472 25.92 -2.67 -31.79
N SER A 473 25.91 -3.72 -30.99
CA SER A 473 25.25 -3.72 -29.68
C SER A 473 26.20 -3.21 -28.62
N GLN A 474 25.80 -2.15 -27.93
CA GLN A 474 26.53 -1.58 -26.80
C GLN A 474 25.80 -1.91 -25.52
N GLN A 475 26.52 -2.39 -24.52
CA GLN A 475 25.94 -2.77 -23.25
C GLN A 475 26.81 -2.26 -22.11
N GLY A 476 26.18 -1.64 -21.11
CA GLY A 476 26.84 -1.27 -19.88
C GLY A 476 27.13 -2.48 -18.98
N VAL A 477 27.84 -2.25 -17.90
CA VAL A 477 28.27 -3.29 -16.96
C VAL A 477 27.70 -2.96 -15.57
N ASP A 478 27.10 -3.96 -14.92
CA ASP A 478 26.62 -3.81 -13.55
C ASP A 478 27.78 -3.78 -12.57
N VAL A 479 27.60 -3.06 -11.46
CA VAL A 479 28.55 -3.07 -10.34
C VAL A 479 28.61 -4.48 -9.73
N ALA A 480 29.80 -4.91 -9.33
CA ALA A 480 29.96 -6.10 -8.50
C ALA A 480 30.81 -5.79 -7.28
N GLY A 481 30.51 -6.41 -6.14
CA GLY A 481 31.22 -6.14 -4.90
C GLY A 481 30.60 -6.77 -3.68
N THR A 482 31.02 -6.31 -2.52
CA THR A 482 30.56 -6.79 -1.21
C THR A 482 30.13 -5.62 -0.33
N ILE A 483 29.20 -5.88 0.59
CA ILE A 483 28.84 -4.99 1.68
C ILE A 483 29.10 -5.75 2.98
N GLY A 484 30.02 -5.22 3.84
CA GLY A 484 30.42 -5.91 5.07
C GLY A 484 31.04 -7.30 4.85
N GLY A 485 31.68 -7.52 3.68
CA GLY A 485 32.24 -8.80 3.29
C GLY A 485 31.22 -9.80 2.71
N ILE A 486 29.93 -9.46 2.68
CA ILE A 486 28.87 -10.30 2.09
C ILE A 486 28.73 -9.95 0.61
N ALA A 487 28.69 -10.97 -0.26
CA ALA A 487 28.54 -10.76 -1.70
C ALA A 487 27.19 -10.10 -2.03
N ALA A 488 27.23 -9.02 -2.80
CA ALA A 488 26.06 -8.27 -3.21
C ALA A 488 25.73 -8.53 -4.69
N THR A 489 24.45 -8.54 -5.02
CA THR A 489 23.99 -8.54 -6.41
C THR A 489 23.97 -7.13 -6.94
N GLY A 490 24.65 -6.88 -8.07
CA GLY A 490 24.71 -5.58 -8.72
C GLY A 490 23.63 -5.40 -9.78
N ILE A 491 23.03 -4.21 -9.82
CA ILE A 491 22.16 -3.74 -10.90
C ILE A 491 22.47 -2.26 -11.11
N GLY A 492 23.02 -1.90 -12.27
CA GLY A 492 23.54 -0.55 -12.47
C GLY A 492 24.64 -0.23 -11.48
N GLN A 493 24.45 0.83 -10.70
CA GLN A 493 25.34 1.22 -9.60
C GLN A 493 24.88 0.70 -8.22
N MET A 494 23.78 -0.07 -8.15
CA MET A 494 23.20 -0.55 -6.91
C MET A 494 23.74 -1.91 -6.53
N LEU A 495 24.32 -2.02 -5.34
CA LEU A 495 24.69 -3.28 -4.68
C LEU A 495 23.57 -3.66 -3.71
N SER A 496 22.99 -4.84 -3.83
CA SER A 496 21.91 -5.33 -2.99
C SER A 496 22.26 -6.66 -2.33
N ILE A 497 22.00 -6.78 -1.03
CA ILE A 497 22.13 -8.02 -0.28
C ILE A 497 20.81 -8.79 -0.33
N SER A 498 20.88 -10.12 -0.52
CA SER A 498 19.71 -10.98 -0.50
C SER A 498 18.87 -10.75 0.76
N THR A 499 17.55 -10.68 0.61
CA THR A 499 16.61 -10.50 1.75
C THR A 499 16.66 -11.65 2.77
N THR A 500 17.23 -12.80 2.38
CA THR A 500 17.39 -13.96 3.25
C THR A 500 18.65 -13.91 4.12
N ASP A 501 19.59 -13.01 3.84
CA ASP A 501 20.81 -12.88 4.66
C ASP A 501 20.43 -12.50 6.11
N PRO A 502 21.00 -13.17 7.12
CA PRO A 502 20.64 -12.95 8.52
C PRO A 502 21.15 -11.63 9.10
N THR A 503 22.14 -11.00 8.47
CA THR A 503 22.86 -9.84 9.00
C THR A 503 22.55 -8.54 8.24
N LEU A 504 22.54 -8.61 6.91
CA LEU A 504 22.39 -7.45 6.03
C LEU A 504 21.20 -7.60 5.08
N GLY A 505 20.33 -8.55 5.31
CA GLY A 505 19.25 -8.89 4.39
C GLY A 505 18.39 -7.69 3.98
N GLY A 506 18.39 -7.40 2.67
CA GLY A 506 17.66 -6.29 2.07
C GLY A 506 18.39 -4.94 2.08
N MET A 507 19.66 -4.88 2.51
CA MET A 507 20.46 -3.65 2.40
C MET A 507 20.80 -3.37 0.94
N ILE A 508 20.61 -2.10 0.53
CA ILE A 508 20.98 -1.60 -0.80
C ILE A 508 21.87 -0.38 -0.63
N VAL A 509 23.00 -0.42 -1.32
CA VAL A 509 23.99 0.66 -1.35
C VAL A 509 24.28 1.01 -2.79
N LYS A 510 24.29 2.29 -3.12
CA LYS A 510 24.78 2.78 -4.41
C LYS A 510 26.28 2.98 -4.35
N ALA A 511 26.99 2.35 -5.23
CA ALA A 511 28.43 2.51 -5.42
C ALA A 511 28.67 3.56 -6.50
N GLY A 512 29.03 4.77 -6.08
CA GLY A 512 29.35 5.88 -6.98
C GLY A 512 30.77 5.80 -7.56
N GLY A 513 30.93 6.41 -8.74
CA GLY A 513 32.24 6.51 -9.40
C GLY A 513 32.70 5.24 -10.11
N THR A 514 33.99 5.25 -10.53
CA THR A 514 34.61 4.17 -11.30
C THR A 514 35.72 3.43 -10.52
N ALA A 515 35.89 3.77 -9.24
CA ALA A 515 36.93 3.17 -8.39
C ALA A 515 36.53 1.72 -8.00
N THR A 516 37.56 0.87 -7.91
CA THR A 516 37.48 -0.49 -7.36
C THR A 516 38.23 -0.59 -6.03
N GLY A 517 37.96 -1.66 -5.27
CA GLY A 517 38.47 -1.83 -3.90
C GLY A 517 37.51 -1.24 -2.87
N LEU A 518 38.04 -0.81 -1.74
CA LEU A 518 37.27 -0.16 -0.67
C LEU A 518 36.87 1.26 -1.12
N ILE A 519 35.58 1.47 -1.39
CA ILE A 519 35.06 2.76 -1.84
C ILE A 519 34.45 3.59 -0.71
N GLY A 520 34.24 3.01 0.47
CA GLY A 520 33.69 3.68 1.64
C GLY A 520 33.06 2.72 2.61
N SER A 521 32.29 3.27 3.54
CA SER A 521 31.53 2.47 4.50
C SER A 521 30.13 3.05 4.73
N VAL A 522 29.22 2.19 5.19
CA VAL A 522 27.87 2.54 5.64
C VAL A 522 27.76 2.18 7.11
N THR A 523 27.58 3.17 7.98
CA THR A 523 27.19 2.95 9.37
C THR A 523 25.67 3.02 9.44
N PHE A 524 25.04 1.88 9.69
CA PHE A 524 23.58 1.74 9.81
C PHE A 524 23.18 1.69 11.28
N SER A 525 22.12 2.42 11.62
CA SER A 525 21.54 2.47 12.96
C SER A 525 20.02 2.42 12.87
N SER A 526 19.40 1.67 13.79
CA SER A 526 17.96 1.48 13.86
C SER A 526 17.34 2.29 14.99
N GLY A 527 16.32 3.07 14.72
CA GLY A 527 15.47 3.63 15.75
C GLY A 527 14.44 2.62 16.28
N ALA A 528 13.70 3.00 17.32
CA ALA A 528 12.75 2.13 17.99
C ALA A 528 11.69 1.53 17.04
N ALA A 529 11.14 2.32 16.11
CA ALA A 529 10.14 1.82 15.16
C ALA A 529 10.73 0.79 14.20
N GLN A 530 11.95 1.00 13.71
CA GLN A 530 12.64 0.03 12.85
C GLN A 530 12.92 -1.27 13.61
N ARG A 531 13.39 -1.20 14.86
CA ARG A 531 13.63 -2.39 15.69
C ARG A 531 12.34 -3.18 15.95
N VAL A 532 11.23 -2.47 16.22
CA VAL A 532 9.91 -3.10 16.37
C VAL A 532 9.51 -3.84 15.10
N THR A 533 9.66 -3.20 13.93
CA THR A 533 9.38 -3.85 12.64
C THR A 533 10.23 -5.11 12.44
N SER A 534 11.53 -5.03 12.73
CA SER A 534 12.46 -6.15 12.61
C SER A 534 12.15 -7.30 13.58
N ALA A 535 11.84 -6.99 14.84
CA ALA A 535 11.47 -7.99 15.85
C ALA A 535 10.18 -8.73 15.46
N ILE A 536 9.18 -8.01 14.97
CA ILE A 536 7.91 -8.59 14.52
C ILE A 536 8.11 -9.44 13.26
N ALA A 537 8.89 -8.94 12.29
CA ALA A 537 9.21 -9.71 11.10
C ALA A 537 9.88 -11.05 11.45
N GLY A 538 10.85 -11.05 12.38
CA GLY A 538 11.48 -12.29 12.86
C GLY A 538 10.51 -13.21 13.61
N ALA A 539 9.53 -12.67 14.35
CA ALA A 539 8.52 -13.48 15.04
C ALA A 539 7.50 -14.10 14.09
N LEU A 540 7.12 -13.40 13.02
CA LEU A 540 6.05 -13.76 12.09
C LEU A 540 6.56 -14.39 10.78
N ASP A 541 7.86 -14.52 10.57
CA ASP A 541 8.43 -15.11 9.37
C ASP A 541 7.77 -16.45 9.04
N GLN A 542 7.49 -16.70 7.75
CA GLN A 542 6.77 -17.91 7.32
C GLN A 542 7.62 -19.17 7.44
N ALA A 543 8.94 -19.07 7.27
CA ALA A 543 9.85 -20.20 7.33
C ALA A 543 10.38 -20.43 8.75
N ASP A 544 10.89 -19.36 9.38
CA ASP A 544 11.67 -19.45 10.62
C ASP A 544 11.02 -18.74 11.82
N GLY A 545 9.86 -18.11 11.62
CA GLY A 545 9.18 -17.35 12.66
C GLY A 545 8.71 -18.21 13.83
N TYR A 546 9.18 -17.90 15.03
CA TYR A 546 8.88 -18.73 16.22
C TYR A 546 7.39 -18.75 16.59
N LEU A 547 6.62 -17.66 16.33
CA LEU A 547 5.16 -17.65 16.50
C LEU A 547 4.45 -18.44 15.41
N THR A 548 4.93 -18.38 14.18
CA THR A 548 4.40 -19.16 13.06
C THR A 548 4.63 -20.65 13.28
N GLY A 549 5.82 -21.05 13.74
CA GLY A 549 6.12 -22.43 14.11
C GLY A 549 5.25 -22.93 15.27
N ALA A 550 5.04 -22.09 16.29
CA ALA A 550 4.16 -22.43 17.42
C ALA A 550 2.69 -22.60 17.00
N GLU A 551 2.19 -21.78 16.08
CA GLU A 551 0.85 -21.89 15.50
C GLU A 551 0.70 -23.18 14.69
N THR A 552 1.62 -23.45 13.77
CA THR A 552 1.64 -24.65 12.93
C THR A 552 1.67 -25.93 13.76
N SER A 553 2.52 -25.97 14.79
CA SER A 553 2.61 -27.12 15.70
C SER A 553 1.30 -27.35 16.45
N ARG A 554 0.64 -26.30 16.93
CA ARG A 554 -0.66 -26.43 17.62
C ARG A 554 -1.77 -26.86 16.69
N LYS A 555 -1.79 -26.32 15.46
CA LYS A 555 -2.75 -26.72 14.44
C LYS A 555 -2.63 -28.22 14.13
N ALA A 556 -1.42 -28.70 13.88
CA ALA A 556 -1.18 -30.12 13.66
C ALA A 556 -1.68 -30.99 14.84
N ARG A 557 -1.44 -30.54 16.10
CA ARG A 557 -1.95 -31.26 17.29
C ARG A 557 -3.47 -31.27 17.38
N VAL A 558 -4.14 -30.18 17.00
CA VAL A 558 -5.63 -30.12 16.98
C VAL A 558 -6.16 -31.10 15.95
N ASP A 559 -5.55 -31.14 14.75
CA ASP A 559 -5.93 -32.06 13.66
C ASP A 559 -5.72 -33.52 14.05
N ASP A 560 -4.61 -33.87 14.69
CA ASP A 560 -4.32 -35.24 15.14
C ASP A 560 -5.26 -35.67 16.27
N MET A 561 -5.59 -34.76 17.20
CA MET A 561 -6.61 -35.07 18.21
C MET A 561 -7.97 -35.25 17.55
N GLY A 562 -8.33 -34.46 16.54
CA GLY A 562 -9.57 -34.62 15.77
C GLY A 562 -9.69 -35.98 15.12
N LYS A 563 -8.62 -36.46 14.46
CA LYS A 563 -8.55 -37.83 13.91
C LYS A 563 -8.74 -38.89 14.99
N SER A 564 -8.11 -38.71 16.16
CA SER A 564 -8.23 -39.62 17.29
C SER A 564 -9.65 -39.67 17.86
N ILE A 565 -10.33 -38.51 17.98
CA ILE A 565 -11.71 -38.40 18.44
C ILE A 565 -12.64 -39.13 17.45
N SER A 566 -12.47 -38.93 16.15
CA SER A 566 -13.25 -39.64 15.12
C SER A 566 -13.07 -41.16 15.18
N ALA A 567 -11.84 -41.62 15.46
CA ALA A 567 -11.57 -43.05 15.66
C ALA A 567 -12.26 -43.60 16.92
N TYR A 568 -12.38 -42.79 18.00
CA TYR A 568 -13.16 -43.13 19.19
C TYR A 568 -14.65 -43.22 18.86
N ASP A 569 -15.21 -42.30 18.06
CA ASP A 569 -16.63 -42.33 17.66
C ASP A 569 -16.98 -43.65 16.97
N VAL A 570 -16.17 -44.09 16.01
CA VAL A 570 -16.35 -45.37 15.30
C VAL A 570 -16.30 -46.56 16.27
N ARG A 571 -15.31 -46.57 17.18
CA ARG A 571 -15.15 -47.64 18.16
C ARG A 571 -16.32 -47.70 19.17
N LEU A 572 -16.78 -46.57 19.63
CA LEU A 572 -17.91 -46.48 20.56
C LEU A 572 -19.21 -46.90 19.89
N ALA A 573 -19.44 -46.51 18.62
CA ALA A 573 -20.63 -46.96 17.86
C ALA A 573 -20.64 -48.49 17.69
N LEU A 574 -19.49 -49.11 17.37
CA LEU A 574 -19.34 -50.56 17.29
C LEU A 574 -19.56 -51.23 18.67
N ARG A 575 -19.09 -50.61 19.73
CA ARG A 575 -19.26 -51.11 21.11
C ARG A 575 -20.74 -51.07 21.52
N GLU A 576 -21.40 -49.98 21.27
CA GLU A 576 -22.84 -49.82 21.51
C GLU A 576 -23.66 -50.84 20.75
N THR A 577 -23.37 -51.06 19.47
CA THR A 577 -24.04 -52.06 18.64
C THR A 577 -23.88 -53.46 19.24
N ARG A 578 -22.66 -53.83 19.69
CA ARG A 578 -22.37 -55.12 20.33
C ARG A 578 -23.11 -55.25 21.67
N LEU A 579 -23.16 -54.21 22.49
CA LEU A 579 -23.86 -54.24 23.77
C LEU A 579 -25.38 -54.44 23.52
N ARG A 580 -25.95 -53.72 22.58
CA ARG A 580 -27.35 -53.87 22.18
C ARG A 580 -27.66 -55.31 21.72
N ALA A 581 -26.82 -55.87 20.86
CA ALA A 581 -26.96 -57.25 20.40
C ALA A 581 -26.84 -58.27 21.54
N TYR A 582 -25.87 -58.06 22.48
CA TYR A 582 -25.68 -58.93 23.65
C TYR A 582 -26.92 -58.91 24.56
N TRP A 583 -27.42 -57.73 24.92
CA TRP A 583 -28.60 -57.59 25.77
C TRP A 583 -29.87 -58.10 25.09
N SER A 584 -30.02 -57.91 23.80
CA SER A 584 -31.14 -58.48 23.02
C SER A 584 -31.12 -60.03 23.02
N ALA A 585 -29.94 -60.63 22.85
CA ALA A 585 -29.75 -62.09 22.94
C ALA A 585 -30.04 -62.63 24.35
N LEU A 586 -29.67 -61.87 25.39
CA LEU A 586 -29.96 -62.21 26.80
C LEU A 586 -31.47 -62.19 27.07
N GLU A 587 -32.16 -61.14 26.61
CA GLU A 587 -33.62 -61.03 26.72
C GLU A 587 -34.37 -62.18 26.04
N VAL A 588 -33.91 -62.58 24.85
CA VAL A 588 -34.49 -63.74 24.14
C VAL A 588 -34.25 -65.02 24.95
N SER A 589 -33.04 -65.19 25.50
CA SER A 589 -32.69 -66.36 26.31
C SER A 589 -33.51 -66.46 27.60
N LEU A 590 -33.72 -65.31 28.29
CA LEU A 590 -34.56 -65.22 29.49
C LEU A 590 -36.03 -65.47 29.16
N GLY A 591 -36.52 -64.98 28.02
CA GLY A 591 -37.85 -65.25 27.52
C GLY A 591 -38.10 -66.77 27.30
N ASN A 592 -37.13 -67.44 26.68
CA ASN A 592 -37.17 -68.88 26.46
C ASN A 592 -37.15 -69.65 27.80
N LEU A 593 -36.28 -69.24 28.75
CA LEU A 593 -36.24 -69.87 30.09
C LEU A 593 -37.55 -69.66 30.86
N LYS A 594 -38.16 -68.49 30.77
CA LYS A 594 -39.44 -68.18 31.40
C LYS A 594 -40.59 -69.02 30.80
N GLN A 595 -40.59 -69.18 29.49
CA GLN A 595 -41.51 -70.10 28.82
C GLN A 595 -41.33 -71.56 29.28
N GLN A 596 -40.07 -72.05 29.34
CA GLN A 596 -39.78 -73.37 29.86
C GLN A 596 -40.23 -73.54 31.32
N SER A 597 -39.96 -72.55 32.15
CA SER A 597 -40.40 -72.58 33.56
C SER A 597 -41.93 -72.59 33.70
N SER A 598 -42.63 -71.77 32.88
CA SER A 598 -44.10 -71.76 32.84
C SER A 598 -44.68 -73.09 32.35
N TRP A 599 -44.06 -73.67 31.32
CA TRP A 599 -44.44 -74.99 30.83
C TRP A 599 -44.21 -76.07 31.88
N LEU A 600 -43.03 -76.06 32.56
CA LEU A 600 -42.70 -77.01 33.62
C LEU A 600 -43.69 -76.90 34.83
N SER A 601 -44.01 -75.66 35.22
CA SER A 601 -44.98 -75.38 36.27
C SER A 601 -46.39 -75.88 35.91
N GLY A 602 -46.75 -75.73 34.63
CA GLY A 602 -48.02 -76.28 34.11
C GLY A 602 -48.07 -77.82 34.10
N GLN A 603 -46.90 -78.47 33.75
CA GLN A 603 -46.79 -79.91 33.84
C GLN A 603 -46.82 -80.43 35.31
N LEU A 604 -46.15 -79.74 36.22
CA LEU A 604 -46.20 -80.06 37.66
C LEU A 604 -47.58 -79.89 38.30
N ALA A 605 -48.34 -78.86 37.87
CA ALA A 605 -49.76 -78.63 38.32
C ALA A 605 -50.71 -79.67 37.77
N GLY A 606 -50.37 -80.40 36.70
CA GLY A 606 -51.18 -81.45 36.12
C GLY A 606 -50.88 -82.87 36.62
N LEU A 607 -49.96 -83.08 37.53
CA LEU A 607 -49.64 -84.36 38.15
C LEU A 607 -50.74 -84.69 39.19
N PRO A 608 -51.39 -85.85 39.12
CA PRO A 608 -52.38 -86.27 40.13
C PRO A 608 -51.74 -86.45 41.49
N SER A 609 -52.29 -85.85 42.55
CA SER A 609 -51.86 -85.97 43.95
C SER A 609 -52.12 -87.33 44.54
#